data_be66e6622b10160363b77ea2576ffc9e
#
_entry.id   be66e6622b10160363b77ea2576ffc9e
#
_cell.length_a   1.000
_cell.length_b   1.000
_cell.length_c   1.000
_cell.angle_alpha   90.00
_cell.angle_beta   90.00
_cell.angle_gamma   90.00
#
_symmetry.space_group_name_H-M   'P 1'
#
loop_
_entity.id
_entity.type
_entity.pdbx_description
1 polymer ?
#
loop_
_entity_poly.entity_id
_entity_poly.type
_entity_poly.pdbx_seq_one_letter_code
_entity_poly.pdbx_strand_id
1 'polypeptide(L)'
;MSCALSINNLTCKYDEQTTVLESLSLEVVQGEIVCLLGASGCGKTTLLKAIAGLLPLSSGTMSLNCMMIDDGANWLPPEQRNIGMIFQDYALFPHLTVAENVAFGLRDVSSAEKHAKVAEMLELVHLSGYAERYPHQLSGGQQQRVAIARSLAYKPDLLLLDEPFSNIDTQVRHELIGEIRKIFKKQGVTAIFVTHSREEAFAFADKMAVMNHGVIEQYGTASELYYQPSSKFVADFLGGGSYLSATRSSESEFETELGLVEATAQQHIQIGEQCELLLRPQHVQISAAEESAVTVLEQQFMGDHCRYVIDASGSRLLASSAEPLTIGQQVSVKVETQGVLAF
;
A
#
# COMPACT_ATOMS: atom_id res chain seq x y z
N MET A 1 -16.85 -13.50 8.85
CA MET A 1 -16.44 -12.13 9.24
C MET A 1 -17.44 -11.19 8.59
N SER A 2 -17.89 -10.14 9.30
CA SER A 2 -18.87 -9.18 8.76
C SER A 2 -18.18 -8.17 7.86
N CYS A 3 -18.80 -7.80 6.75
CA CYS A 3 -18.35 -6.74 5.85
C CYS A 3 -18.56 -5.38 6.53
N ALA A 4 -17.52 -4.56 6.61
CA ALA A 4 -17.60 -3.21 7.12
C ALA A 4 -17.93 -2.21 6.02
N LEU A 5 -17.24 -2.28 4.88
CA LEU A 5 -17.48 -1.45 3.71
C LEU A 5 -17.65 -2.33 2.47
N SER A 6 -18.72 -2.11 1.71
CA SER A 6 -18.92 -2.73 0.40
C SER A 6 -19.16 -1.66 -0.65
N ILE A 7 -18.34 -1.68 -1.69
CA ILE A 7 -18.40 -0.80 -2.85
C ILE A 7 -18.63 -1.68 -4.08
N ASN A 8 -19.66 -1.36 -4.87
CA ASN A 8 -20.00 -2.12 -6.07
C ASN A 8 -20.12 -1.20 -7.28
N ASN A 9 -19.30 -1.43 -8.30
CA ASN A 9 -19.28 -0.74 -9.59
C ASN A 9 -19.29 0.79 -9.46
N LEU A 10 -18.51 1.31 -8.50
CA LEU A 10 -18.41 2.73 -8.19
C LEU A 10 -17.78 3.49 -9.34
N THR A 11 -18.44 4.55 -9.80
CA THR A 11 -17.89 5.51 -10.76
C THR A 11 -17.97 6.91 -10.17
N CYS A 12 -16.84 7.64 -10.23
CA CYS A 12 -16.76 9.04 -9.82
C CYS A 12 -16.25 9.91 -10.97
N LYS A 13 -16.90 11.08 -11.14
CA LYS A 13 -16.51 12.10 -12.10
C LYS A 13 -16.34 13.44 -11.38
N TYR A 14 -15.37 14.24 -11.80
CA TYR A 14 -15.25 15.63 -11.37
C TYR A 14 -16.09 16.58 -12.22
N ASP A 15 -16.25 16.23 -13.50
CA ASP A 15 -17.09 16.92 -14.48
C ASP A 15 -17.66 15.90 -15.47
N GLU A 16 -18.50 16.34 -16.43
CA GLU A 16 -19.15 15.44 -17.40
C GLU A 16 -18.16 14.66 -18.29
N GLN A 17 -16.92 15.14 -18.43
CA GLN A 17 -15.91 14.58 -19.34
C GLN A 17 -14.81 13.79 -18.61
N THR A 18 -14.55 14.10 -17.32
CA THR A 18 -13.43 13.53 -16.57
C THR A 18 -13.88 12.46 -15.59
N THR A 19 -13.85 11.19 -16.02
CA THR A 19 -14.05 10.04 -15.14
C THR A 19 -12.72 9.73 -14.44
N VAL A 20 -12.73 9.70 -13.10
CA VAL A 20 -11.54 9.44 -12.27
C VAL A 20 -11.55 8.04 -11.67
N LEU A 21 -12.74 7.53 -11.34
CA LEU A 21 -12.93 6.14 -10.90
C LEU A 21 -13.97 5.50 -11.82
N GLU A 22 -13.69 4.28 -12.30
CA GLU A 22 -14.53 3.60 -13.26
C GLU A 22 -14.87 2.17 -12.80
N SER A 23 -16.15 1.93 -12.54
CA SER A 23 -16.69 0.60 -12.17
C SER A 23 -15.89 -0.12 -11.07
N LEU A 24 -15.37 0.64 -10.10
CA LEU A 24 -14.53 0.11 -9.03
C LEU A 24 -15.35 -0.65 -8.00
N SER A 25 -14.89 -1.84 -7.61
CA SER A 25 -15.49 -2.64 -6.54
C SER A 25 -14.45 -2.96 -5.47
N LEU A 26 -14.85 -2.88 -4.19
CA LEU A 26 -13.98 -3.14 -3.04
C LEU A 26 -14.81 -3.62 -1.84
N GLU A 27 -14.35 -4.67 -1.19
CA GLU A 27 -14.91 -5.14 0.08
C GLU A 27 -13.86 -5.06 1.19
N VAL A 28 -14.23 -4.49 2.34
CA VAL A 28 -13.39 -4.39 3.52
C VAL A 28 -14.10 -5.06 4.69
N VAL A 29 -13.39 -5.95 5.37
CA VAL A 29 -13.90 -6.70 6.52
C VAL A 29 -13.68 -5.90 7.80
N GLN A 30 -14.54 -6.09 8.81
CA GLN A 30 -14.37 -5.45 10.12
C GLN A 30 -13.02 -5.80 10.77
N GLY A 31 -12.31 -4.79 11.27
CA GLY A 31 -10.98 -4.90 11.87
C GLY A 31 -9.84 -5.09 10.86
N GLU A 32 -10.11 -5.00 9.57
CA GLU A 32 -9.12 -5.07 8.50
C GLU A 32 -8.52 -3.69 8.22
N ILE A 33 -7.21 -3.66 7.97
CA ILE A 33 -6.47 -2.46 7.53
C ILE A 33 -6.16 -2.65 6.04
N VAL A 34 -6.77 -1.85 5.19
CA VAL A 34 -6.61 -1.91 3.74
C VAL A 34 -5.78 -0.73 3.24
N CYS A 35 -4.81 -1.00 2.39
CA CYS A 35 -4.03 0.01 1.69
C CYS A 35 -4.56 0.24 0.28
N LEU A 36 -4.78 1.49 -0.10
CA LEU A 36 -4.92 1.89 -1.51
C LEU A 36 -3.54 2.33 -2.02
N LEU A 37 -2.98 1.57 -2.93
CA LEU A 37 -1.63 1.75 -3.45
C LEU A 37 -1.68 1.96 -4.96
N GLY A 38 -0.88 2.88 -5.51
CA GLY A 38 -0.87 3.17 -6.95
C GLY A 38 -0.13 4.46 -7.27
N ALA A 39 0.14 4.72 -8.54
CA ALA A 39 0.80 5.94 -9.00
C ALA A 39 0.01 7.21 -8.66
N SER A 40 0.69 8.36 -8.67
CA SER A 40 0.01 9.66 -8.50
C SER A 40 -1.05 9.84 -9.60
N GLY A 41 -2.22 10.34 -9.20
CA GLY A 41 -3.33 10.59 -10.13
C GLY A 41 -4.20 9.36 -10.46
N CYS A 42 -3.93 8.15 -9.96
CA CYS A 42 -4.74 6.97 -10.25
C CYS A 42 -6.11 6.91 -9.53
N GLY A 43 -6.48 7.92 -8.72
CA GLY A 43 -7.80 8.02 -8.10
C GLY A 43 -7.89 7.70 -6.61
N LYS A 44 -6.78 7.37 -5.89
CA LYS A 44 -6.78 6.99 -4.46
C LYS A 44 -7.47 8.01 -3.55
N THR A 45 -7.04 9.27 -3.59
CA THR A 45 -7.64 10.35 -2.79
C THR A 45 -9.08 10.63 -3.19
N THR A 46 -9.44 10.42 -4.46
CA THR A 46 -10.82 10.52 -4.95
C THR A 46 -11.69 9.44 -4.32
N LEU A 47 -11.20 8.19 -4.25
CA LEU A 47 -11.90 7.10 -3.58
C LEU A 47 -12.06 7.37 -2.08
N LEU A 48 -11.01 7.86 -1.39
CA LEU A 48 -11.13 8.27 0.02
C LEU A 48 -12.22 9.33 0.22
N LYS A 49 -12.24 10.37 -0.64
CA LYS A 49 -13.24 11.44 -0.57
C LYS A 49 -14.67 10.93 -0.81
N ALA A 50 -14.84 10.00 -1.75
CA ALA A 50 -16.12 9.36 -2.01
C ALA A 50 -16.60 8.57 -0.79
N ILE A 51 -15.73 7.75 -0.18
CA ILE A 51 -16.04 6.99 1.04
C ILE A 51 -16.38 7.93 2.20
N ALA A 52 -15.63 9.03 2.36
CA ALA A 52 -15.88 10.03 3.40
C ALA A 52 -17.17 10.82 3.20
N GLY A 53 -17.81 10.76 2.01
CA GLY A 53 -18.98 11.55 1.66
C GLY A 53 -18.67 12.98 1.24
N LEU A 54 -17.40 13.27 0.90
CA LEU A 54 -16.97 14.57 0.39
C LEU A 54 -17.14 14.70 -1.14
N LEU A 55 -17.40 13.58 -1.81
CA LEU A 55 -17.65 13.51 -3.25
C LEU A 55 -18.79 12.49 -3.48
N PRO A 56 -19.93 12.87 -4.08
CA PRO A 56 -20.99 11.93 -4.40
C PRO A 56 -20.58 11.01 -5.56
N LEU A 57 -21.17 9.81 -5.62
CA LEU A 57 -21.00 8.88 -6.73
C LEU A 57 -21.72 9.39 -7.98
N SER A 58 -21.15 9.12 -9.15
CA SER A 58 -21.87 9.27 -10.42
C SER A 58 -22.72 8.05 -10.74
N SER A 59 -22.28 6.87 -10.32
CA SER A 59 -23.05 5.60 -10.38
C SER A 59 -22.40 4.55 -9.47
N GLY A 60 -23.08 3.42 -9.25
CA GLY A 60 -22.69 2.35 -8.36
C GLY A 60 -23.33 2.47 -6.99
N THR A 61 -22.89 1.63 -6.05
CA THR A 61 -23.44 1.62 -4.69
C THR A 61 -22.34 1.49 -3.65
N MET A 62 -22.55 2.10 -2.49
CA MET A 62 -21.65 2.00 -1.34
C MET A 62 -22.46 1.81 -0.06
N SER A 63 -22.08 0.79 0.72
CA SER A 63 -22.69 0.53 2.03
C SER A 63 -21.62 0.39 3.12
N LEU A 64 -21.94 0.90 4.31
CA LEU A 64 -21.13 0.81 5.53
C LEU A 64 -21.93 0.04 6.58
N ASN A 65 -21.37 -1.04 7.13
CA ASN A 65 -22.04 -1.93 8.08
C ASN A 65 -23.46 -2.35 7.61
N CYS A 66 -23.59 -2.73 6.33
CA CYS A 66 -24.84 -3.07 5.67
C CYS A 66 -25.85 -1.93 5.52
N MET A 67 -25.51 -0.70 5.89
CA MET A 67 -26.32 0.49 5.65
C MET A 67 -25.88 1.17 4.36
N MET A 68 -26.82 1.40 3.44
CA MET A 68 -26.56 2.14 2.21
C MET A 68 -26.18 3.58 2.54
N ILE A 69 -25.00 4.04 2.08
CA ILE A 69 -24.51 5.40 2.31
C ILE A 69 -24.43 6.25 1.04
N ASP A 70 -24.41 5.59 -0.12
CA ASP A 70 -24.49 6.26 -1.43
C ASP A 70 -24.91 5.24 -2.48
N ASP A 71 -25.93 5.57 -3.31
CA ASP A 71 -26.42 4.75 -4.43
C ASP A 71 -26.43 5.53 -5.77
N GLY A 72 -25.76 6.69 -5.78
CA GLY A 72 -25.72 7.61 -6.91
C GLY A 72 -26.95 8.53 -7.01
N ALA A 73 -28.07 8.19 -6.36
CA ALA A 73 -29.27 9.02 -6.27
C ALA A 73 -29.47 9.58 -4.85
N ASN A 74 -29.19 8.76 -3.84
CA ASN A 74 -29.25 9.11 -2.43
C ASN A 74 -27.86 9.08 -1.84
N TRP A 75 -27.44 10.21 -1.28
CA TRP A 75 -26.11 10.40 -0.73
C TRP A 75 -26.18 10.84 0.73
N LEU A 76 -25.56 10.06 1.61
CA LEU A 76 -25.47 10.38 3.02
C LEU A 76 -24.29 11.34 3.25
N PRO A 77 -24.50 12.53 3.85
CA PRO A 77 -23.42 13.49 4.04
C PRO A 77 -22.39 13.00 5.09
N PRO A 78 -21.15 13.54 5.09
CA PRO A 78 -20.04 13.07 5.93
C PRO A 78 -20.39 12.95 7.42
N GLU A 79 -21.10 13.93 7.99
CA GLU A 79 -21.46 13.99 9.40
C GLU A 79 -22.43 12.88 9.85
N GLN A 80 -23.02 12.16 8.91
CA GLN A 80 -23.96 11.05 9.18
C GLN A 80 -23.34 9.67 8.91
N ARG A 81 -22.10 9.61 8.38
CA ARG A 81 -21.45 8.34 8.02
C ARG A 81 -20.71 7.65 9.16
N ASN A 82 -20.50 8.29 10.29
CA ASN A 82 -19.65 7.81 11.39
C ASN A 82 -18.24 7.35 10.94
N ILE A 83 -17.65 8.08 10.00
CA ILE A 83 -16.30 7.82 9.44
C ILE A 83 -15.32 8.83 10.02
N GLY A 84 -14.17 8.33 10.50
CA GLY A 84 -13.04 9.17 10.88
C GLY A 84 -12.14 9.43 9.69
N MET A 85 -11.55 10.63 9.61
CA MET A 85 -10.56 10.95 8.59
C MET A 85 -9.34 11.65 9.19
N ILE A 86 -8.16 11.16 8.82
CA ILE A 86 -6.87 11.76 9.12
C ILE A 86 -6.27 12.21 7.79
N PHE A 87 -6.06 13.53 7.67
CA PHE A 87 -5.47 14.17 6.50
C PHE A 87 -3.94 14.12 6.57
N GLN A 88 -3.28 14.34 5.46
CA GLN A 88 -1.82 14.32 5.32
C GLN A 88 -1.11 15.31 6.25
N ASP A 89 -1.71 16.46 6.54
CA ASP A 89 -1.22 17.49 7.47
C ASP A 89 -1.74 17.31 8.91
N TYR A 90 -2.36 16.13 9.18
CA TYR A 90 -3.01 15.77 10.45
C TYR A 90 -4.22 16.63 10.82
N ALA A 91 -4.39 17.79 10.21
CA ALA A 91 -5.47 18.77 10.46
C ALA A 91 -5.76 19.00 11.94
N LEU A 92 -4.72 19.11 12.79
CA LEU A 92 -4.87 19.46 14.19
C LEU A 92 -5.25 20.94 14.30
N PHE A 93 -6.13 21.26 15.24
CA PHE A 93 -6.51 22.63 15.54
C PHE A 93 -5.37 23.33 16.27
N PRO A 94 -4.66 24.30 15.65
CA PRO A 94 -3.42 24.84 16.21
C PRO A 94 -3.63 25.69 17.47
N HIS A 95 -4.84 26.19 17.68
CA HIS A 95 -5.25 27.02 18.82
C HIS A 95 -5.80 26.21 20.00
N LEU A 96 -5.95 24.89 19.85
CA LEU A 96 -6.40 23.96 20.87
C LEU A 96 -5.21 23.16 21.40
N THR A 97 -5.27 22.82 22.70
CA THR A 97 -4.31 21.88 23.32
C THR A 97 -4.49 20.47 22.75
N VAL A 98 -3.58 19.57 23.09
CA VAL A 98 -3.67 18.13 22.75
C VAL A 98 -4.95 17.53 23.33
N ALA A 99 -5.26 17.80 24.58
CA ALA A 99 -6.48 17.32 25.23
C ALA A 99 -7.74 17.83 24.53
N GLU A 100 -7.80 19.12 24.19
CA GLU A 100 -8.91 19.73 23.48
C GLU A 100 -9.06 19.19 22.06
N ASN A 101 -7.95 18.95 21.34
CA ASN A 101 -7.96 18.30 20.03
C ASN A 101 -8.58 16.90 20.11
N VAL A 102 -8.16 16.07 21.08
CA VAL A 102 -8.71 14.71 21.26
C VAL A 102 -10.19 14.77 21.67
N ALA A 103 -10.57 15.75 22.51
CA ALA A 103 -11.93 15.94 22.96
C ALA A 103 -12.89 16.48 21.92
N PHE A 104 -12.39 17.03 20.80
CA PHE A 104 -13.18 17.82 19.85
C PHE A 104 -14.38 17.08 19.26
N GLY A 105 -14.22 15.79 18.93
CA GLY A 105 -15.29 14.94 18.39
C GLY A 105 -16.25 14.36 19.43
N LEU A 106 -15.96 14.53 20.73
CA LEU A 106 -16.78 13.99 21.81
C LEU A 106 -17.98 14.93 22.09
N ARG A 107 -19.10 14.63 21.45
CA ARG A 107 -20.38 15.33 21.64
C ARG A 107 -21.28 14.54 22.60
N ASP A 108 -22.20 15.22 23.26
CA ASP A 108 -23.26 14.63 24.09
C ASP A 108 -22.76 13.71 25.24
N VAL A 109 -21.56 13.99 25.76
CA VAL A 109 -20.96 13.30 26.91
C VAL A 109 -20.68 14.30 28.04
N SER A 110 -20.76 13.85 29.28
CA SER A 110 -20.44 14.68 30.44
C SER A 110 -18.98 15.12 30.47
N SER A 111 -18.66 16.21 31.17
CA SER A 111 -17.28 16.68 31.31
C SER A 111 -16.36 15.63 31.95
N ALA A 112 -16.85 14.86 32.90
CA ALA A 112 -16.09 13.79 33.56
C ALA A 112 -15.77 12.64 32.59
N GLU A 113 -16.76 12.19 31.81
CA GLU A 113 -16.57 11.15 30.76
C GLU A 113 -15.62 11.64 29.68
N LYS A 114 -15.73 12.91 29.25
CA LYS A 114 -14.82 13.51 28.29
C LYS A 114 -13.37 13.48 28.77
N HIS A 115 -13.10 13.90 29.99
CA HIS A 115 -11.76 13.86 30.58
C HIS A 115 -11.22 12.43 30.69
N ALA A 116 -12.05 11.48 31.13
CA ALA A 116 -11.65 10.07 31.21
C ALA A 116 -11.30 9.50 29.84
N LYS A 117 -12.12 9.83 28.82
CA LYS A 117 -11.88 9.36 27.45
C LYS A 117 -10.62 9.97 26.83
N VAL A 118 -10.37 11.25 27.06
CA VAL A 118 -9.12 11.92 26.63
C VAL A 118 -7.91 11.25 27.28
N ALA A 119 -7.93 11.00 28.57
CA ALA A 119 -6.85 10.32 29.28
C ALA A 119 -6.60 8.92 28.74
N GLU A 120 -7.66 8.12 28.52
CA GLU A 120 -7.59 6.80 27.89
C GLU A 120 -6.93 6.86 26.49
N MET A 121 -7.34 7.81 25.67
CA MET A 121 -6.81 7.95 24.31
C MET A 121 -5.35 8.40 24.29
N LEU A 122 -4.96 9.32 25.17
CA LEU A 122 -3.57 9.77 25.31
C LEU A 122 -2.66 8.67 25.86
N GLU A 123 -3.15 7.83 26.77
CA GLU A 123 -2.43 6.65 27.23
C GLU A 123 -2.25 5.64 26.08
N LEU A 124 -3.31 5.38 25.31
CA LEU A 124 -3.29 4.45 24.17
C LEU A 124 -2.21 4.80 23.14
N VAL A 125 -1.98 6.09 22.89
CA VAL A 125 -0.97 6.58 21.93
C VAL A 125 0.35 7.01 22.59
N HIS A 126 0.57 6.68 23.87
CA HIS A 126 1.78 6.98 24.64
C HIS A 126 2.09 8.49 24.77
N LEU A 127 1.06 9.31 24.97
CA LEU A 127 1.16 10.77 25.13
C LEU A 127 0.52 11.29 26.42
N SER A 128 0.44 10.50 27.50
CA SER A 128 -0.22 10.86 28.77
C SER A 128 0.28 12.18 29.37
N GLY A 129 1.56 12.53 29.20
CA GLY A 129 2.14 13.78 29.73
C GLY A 129 2.02 15.00 28.82
N TYR A 130 1.27 14.92 27.71
CA TYR A 130 1.23 15.96 26.66
C TYR A 130 -0.10 16.71 26.59
N ALA A 131 -1.04 16.46 27.48
CA ALA A 131 -2.41 16.97 27.43
C ALA A 131 -2.50 18.49 27.23
N GLU A 132 -1.66 19.26 27.95
CA GLU A 132 -1.66 20.73 27.95
C GLU A 132 -0.79 21.36 26.86
N ARG A 133 -0.10 20.55 26.03
CA ARG A 133 0.72 21.06 24.94
C ARG A 133 -0.14 21.44 23.73
N TYR A 134 0.41 22.34 22.91
CA TYR A 134 -0.19 22.72 21.63
C TYR A 134 0.49 21.97 20.47
N PRO A 135 -0.18 21.80 19.30
CA PRO A 135 0.38 21.08 18.15
C PRO A 135 1.77 21.55 17.73
N HIS A 136 2.06 22.84 17.75
CA HIS A 136 3.36 23.39 17.39
C HIS A 136 4.51 23.02 18.35
N GLN A 137 4.21 22.45 19.52
CA GLN A 137 5.17 21.98 20.50
C GLN A 137 5.47 20.47 20.36
N LEU A 138 4.93 19.81 19.31
CA LEU A 138 5.01 18.37 19.08
C LEU A 138 5.83 18.09 17.83
N SER A 139 6.57 16.95 17.84
CA SER A 139 7.14 16.39 16.63
C SER A 139 6.05 15.86 15.67
N GLY A 140 6.37 15.64 14.39
CA GLY A 140 5.41 15.10 13.42
C GLY A 140 4.79 13.77 13.84
N GLY A 141 5.59 12.85 14.38
CA GLY A 141 5.08 11.58 14.90
C GLY A 141 4.17 11.73 16.14
N GLN A 142 4.43 12.73 16.99
CA GLN A 142 3.55 13.06 18.10
C GLN A 142 2.24 13.68 17.61
N GLN A 143 2.29 14.58 16.63
CA GLN A 143 1.09 15.17 16.00
C GLN A 143 0.22 14.09 15.36
N GLN A 144 0.83 13.13 14.66
CA GLN A 144 0.10 11.98 14.12
C GLN A 144 -0.59 11.16 15.21
N ARG A 145 0.10 10.84 16.32
CA ARG A 145 -0.50 10.12 17.45
C ARG A 145 -1.69 10.89 18.03
N VAL A 146 -1.62 12.21 18.14
CA VAL A 146 -2.75 13.05 18.57
C VAL A 146 -3.91 12.96 17.58
N ALA A 147 -3.65 13.02 16.26
CA ALA A 147 -4.68 12.88 15.23
C ALA A 147 -5.37 11.50 15.29
N ILE A 148 -4.60 10.44 15.53
CA ILE A 148 -5.14 9.08 15.74
C ILE A 148 -6.00 9.05 17.01
N ALA A 149 -5.50 9.56 18.14
CA ALA A 149 -6.25 9.62 19.40
C ALA A 149 -7.57 10.39 19.24
N ARG A 150 -7.55 11.55 18.56
CA ARG A 150 -8.75 12.33 18.22
C ARG A 150 -9.75 11.52 17.42
N SER A 151 -9.28 10.82 16.38
CA SER A 151 -10.13 10.06 15.47
C SER A 151 -10.69 8.80 16.11
N LEU A 152 -9.99 8.18 17.06
CA LEU A 152 -10.46 6.99 17.77
C LEU A 152 -11.38 7.31 18.94
N ALA A 153 -11.33 8.54 19.46
CA ALA A 153 -12.06 8.94 20.67
C ALA A 153 -13.58 8.72 20.56
N TYR A 154 -14.17 8.96 19.40
CA TYR A 154 -15.62 8.79 19.15
C TYR A 154 -15.99 7.44 18.52
N LYS A 155 -15.03 6.49 18.41
CA LYS A 155 -15.22 5.12 17.91
C LYS A 155 -15.88 5.07 16.53
N PRO A 156 -15.21 5.52 15.48
CA PRO A 156 -15.75 5.48 14.13
C PRO A 156 -15.92 4.04 13.64
N ASP A 157 -16.89 3.81 12.74
CA ASP A 157 -17.09 2.53 12.05
C ASP A 157 -15.96 2.23 11.04
N LEU A 158 -15.39 3.27 10.47
CA LEU A 158 -14.28 3.20 9.51
C LEU A 158 -13.36 4.40 9.71
N LEU A 159 -12.04 4.18 9.66
CA LEU A 159 -11.03 5.22 9.70
C LEU A 159 -10.33 5.34 8.34
N LEU A 160 -10.35 6.54 7.77
CA LEU A 160 -9.65 6.87 6.53
C LEU A 160 -8.37 7.65 6.85
N LEU A 161 -7.25 7.29 6.21
CA LEU A 161 -5.98 7.97 6.41
C LEU A 161 -5.37 8.33 5.04
N ASP A 162 -5.16 9.62 4.80
CA ASP A 162 -4.53 10.12 3.58
C ASP A 162 -3.05 10.40 3.83
N GLU A 163 -2.17 9.55 3.29
CA GLU A 163 -0.71 9.58 3.45
C GLU A 163 -0.23 9.77 4.90
N PRO A 164 -0.67 8.93 5.84
CA PRO A 164 -0.51 9.20 7.28
C PRO A 164 0.95 9.28 7.75
N PHE A 165 1.90 8.73 7.00
CA PHE A 165 3.30 8.63 7.43
C PHE A 165 4.25 9.52 6.62
N SER A 166 3.75 10.33 5.67
CA SER A 166 4.57 11.11 4.74
C SER A 166 5.43 12.17 5.43
N ASN A 167 4.93 12.80 6.49
CA ASN A 167 5.60 13.89 7.21
C ASN A 167 6.48 13.41 8.38
N ILE A 168 6.86 12.12 8.40
CA ILE A 168 7.65 11.52 9.48
C ILE A 168 9.04 11.19 8.98
N ASP A 169 10.04 11.47 9.82
CA ASP A 169 11.42 11.10 9.56
C ASP A 169 11.54 9.57 9.32
N THR A 170 12.33 9.21 8.30
CA THR A 170 12.49 7.82 7.88
C THR A 170 13.02 6.92 8.99
N GLN A 171 13.88 7.43 9.88
CA GLN A 171 14.48 6.63 10.96
C GLN A 171 13.45 6.14 11.98
N VAL A 172 12.44 6.98 12.30
CA VAL A 172 11.40 6.63 13.30
C VAL A 172 10.12 6.09 12.66
N ARG A 173 9.97 6.21 11.35
CA ARG A 173 8.75 5.84 10.62
C ARG A 173 8.39 4.38 10.78
N HIS A 174 9.33 3.46 10.62
CA HIS A 174 9.10 2.01 10.72
C HIS A 174 8.60 1.59 12.11
N GLU A 175 9.22 2.13 13.15
CA GLU A 175 8.83 1.84 14.53
C GLU A 175 7.41 2.35 14.80
N LEU A 176 7.13 3.59 14.40
CA LEU A 176 5.83 4.22 14.57
C LEU A 176 4.71 3.46 13.82
N ILE A 177 4.96 3.01 12.58
CA ILE A 177 4.02 2.19 11.82
C ILE A 177 3.67 0.91 12.60
N GLY A 178 4.69 0.22 13.13
CA GLY A 178 4.50 -1.01 13.91
C GLY A 178 3.68 -0.78 15.19
N GLU A 179 3.90 0.34 15.89
CA GLU A 179 3.13 0.69 17.08
C GLU A 179 1.68 1.04 16.76
N ILE A 180 1.44 1.87 15.74
CA ILE A 180 0.08 2.25 15.32
C ILE A 180 -0.69 1.03 14.85
N ARG A 181 -0.05 0.11 14.09
CA ARG A 181 -0.67 -1.15 13.68
C ARG A 181 -1.13 -1.97 14.89
N LYS A 182 -0.28 -2.11 15.92
CA LYS A 182 -0.64 -2.81 17.17
C LYS A 182 -1.84 -2.17 17.86
N ILE A 183 -1.89 -0.82 17.92
CA ILE A 183 -3.02 -0.08 18.48
C ILE A 183 -4.30 -0.40 17.69
N PHE A 184 -4.27 -0.29 16.35
CA PHE A 184 -5.44 -0.56 15.50
C PHE A 184 -5.94 -1.99 15.66
N LYS A 185 -5.04 -2.97 15.64
CA LYS A 185 -5.41 -4.39 15.83
C LYS A 185 -5.99 -4.66 17.21
N LYS A 186 -5.42 -4.11 18.28
CA LYS A 186 -5.92 -4.24 19.65
C LYS A 186 -7.31 -3.62 19.81
N GLN A 187 -7.58 -2.50 19.13
CA GLN A 187 -8.86 -1.79 19.21
C GLN A 187 -9.90 -2.30 18.19
N GLY A 188 -9.53 -3.25 17.31
CA GLY A 188 -10.42 -3.76 16.25
C GLY A 188 -10.78 -2.70 15.20
N VAL A 189 -9.90 -1.73 14.95
CA VAL A 189 -10.14 -0.62 14.02
C VAL A 189 -10.19 -1.13 12.59
N THR A 190 -11.28 -0.83 11.88
CA THR A 190 -11.33 -0.97 10.42
C THR A 190 -10.77 0.29 9.79
N ALA A 191 -9.79 0.16 8.90
CA ALA A 191 -9.13 1.33 8.31
C ALA A 191 -8.83 1.15 6.83
N ILE A 192 -8.92 2.26 6.08
CA ILE A 192 -8.40 2.38 4.72
C ILE A 192 -7.38 3.52 4.71
N PHE A 193 -6.19 3.26 4.21
CA PHE A 193 -5.18 4.30 4.08
C PHE A 193 -4.61 4.36 2.67
N VAL A 194 -4.17 5.54 2.29
CA VAL A 194 -3.49 5.82 1.02
C VAL A 194 -2.02 6.05 1.30
N THR A 195 -1.16 5.47 0.50
CA THR A 195 0.27 5.77 0.44
C THR A 195 0.82 5.55 -0.96
N HIS A 196 1.96 6.14 -1.24
CA HIS A 196 2.79 5.84 -2.42
C HIS A 196 4.02 4.97 -2.05
N SER A 197 4.23 4.68 -0.77
CA SER A 197 5.33 3.84 -0.27
C SER A 197 4.88 2.38 -0.14
N ARG A 198 5.57 1.50 -0.86
CA ARG A 198 5.38 0.04 -0.75
C ARG A 198 5.75 -0.47 0.63
N GLU A 199 6.80 0.06 1.21
CA GLU A 199 7.28 -0.33 2.55
C GLU A 199 6.22 -0.02 3.62
N GLU A 200 5.58 1.15 3.55
CA GLU A 200 4.47 1.49 4.45
C GLU A 200 3.29 0.54 4.27
N ALA A 201 2.92 0.26 3.00
CA ALA A 201 1.84 -0.67 2.68
C ALA A 201 2.13 -2.08 3.23
N PHE A 202 3.33 -2.61 3.00
CA PHE A 202 3.74 -3.93 3.50
C PHE A 202 3.76 -4.01 5.03
N ALA A 203 4.19 -2.93 5.71
CA ALA A 203 4.30 -2.92 7.17
C ALA A 203 2.95 -2.71 7.88
N PHE A 204 2.03 -1.96 7.28
CA PHE A 204 0.81 -1.52 7.96
C PHE A 204 -0.46 -2.26 7.52
N ALA A 205 -0.61 -2.61 6.23
CA ALA A 205 -1.82 -3.23 5.69
C ALA A 205 -1.98 -4.73 6.06
N ASP A 206 -3.22 -5.18 6.11
CA ASP A 206 -3.58 -6.61 6.02
C ASP A 206 -3.79 -7.01 4.56
N LYS A 207 -4.44 -6.12 3.78
CA LYS A 207 -4.62 -6.26 2.34
C LYS A 207 -4.32 -4.95 1.61
N MET A 208 -4.02 -5.06 0.36
CA MET A 208 -3.71 -3.94 -0.52
C MET A 208 -4.56 -4.00 -1.78
N ALA A 209 -5.07 -2.84 -2.21
CA ALA A 209 -5.68 -2.63 -3.50
C ALA A 209 -4.69 -1.84 -4.38
N VAL A 210 -4.11 -2.49 -5.37
CA VAL A 210 -3.25 -1.83 -6.36
C VAL A 210 -4.14 -1.16 -7.39
N MET A 211 -4.08 0.16 -7.43
CA MET A 211 -4.91 0.99 -8.31
C MET A 211 -4.13 1.51 -9.52
N ASN A 212 -4.77 1.47 -10.67
CA ASN A 212 -4.25 2.00 -11.92
C ASN A 212 -5.39 2.63 -12.74
N HIS A 213 -5.21 3.85 -13.24
CA HIS A 213 -6.19 4.54 -14.09
C HIS A 213 -7.66 4.44 -13.62
N GLY A 214 -7.90 4.60 -12.32
CA GLY A 214 -9.25 4.63 -11.75
C GLY A 214 -9.89 3.28 -11.44
N VAL A 215 -9.18 2.17 -11.68
CA VAL A 215 -9.62 0.81 -11.38
C VAL A 215 -8.72 0.13 -10.35
N ILE A 216 -9.20 -0.92 -9.69
CA ILE A 216 -8.39 -1.82 -8.88
C ILE A 216 -7.91 -2.95 -9.79
N GLU A 217 -6.61 -2.99 -10.07
CA GLU A 217 -5.97 -4.05 -10.88
C GLU A 217 -5.93 -5.38 -10.12
N GLN A 218 -5.61 -5.32 -8.83
CA GLN A 218 -5.59 -6.49 -7.95
C GLN A 218 -5.81 -6.09 -6.50
N TYR A 219 -6.51 -6.95 -5.76
CA TYR A 219 -6.78 -6.82 -4.33
C TYR A 219 -6.44 -8.13 -3.61
N GLY A 220 -5.67 -8.07 -2.54
CA GLY A 220 -5.26 -9.23 -1.76
C GLY A 220 -4.22 -8.88 -0.69
N THR A 221 -3.65 -9.89 -0.06
CA THR A 221 -2.53 -9.72 0.88
C THR A 221 -1.25 -9.29 0.14
N ALA A 222 -0.31 -8.70 0.86
CA ALA A 222 0.99 -8.30 0.31
C ALA A 222 1.71 -9.48 -0.37
N SER A 223 1.65 -10.68 0.24
CA SER A 223 2.25 -11.89 -0.28
C SER A 223 1.59 -12.35 -1.59
N GLU A 224 0.25 -12.37 -1.65
CA GLU A 224 -0.48 -12.73 -2.88
C GLU A 224 -0.14 -11.78 -4.02
N LEU A 225 -0.17 -10.46 -3.78
CA LEU A 225 0.12 -9.48 -4.83
C LEU A 225 1.58 -9.54 -5.32
N TYR A 226 2.51 -9.88 -4.42
CA TYR A 226 3.93 -9.95 -4.75
C TYR A 226 4.31 -11.23 -5.50
N TYR A 227 3.80 -12.39 -5.05
CA TYR A 227 4.15 -13.71 -5.59
C TYR A 227 3.20 -14.20 -6.68
N GLN A 228 1.98 -13.64 -6.76
CA GLN A 228 0.96 -13.99 -7.74
C GLN A 228 0.33 -12.73 -8.35
N PRO A 229 1.13 -11.82 -8.92
CA PRO A 229 0.61 -10.61 -9.55
C PRO A 229 -0.26 -10.96 -10.76
N SER A 230 -1.42 -10.32 -10.87
CA SER A 230 -2.38 -10.55 -11.96
C SER A 230 -1.91 -9.97 -13.29
N SER A 231 -0.94 -9.05 -13.28
CA SER A 231 -0.41 -8.37 -14.47
C SER A 231 1.04 -7.93 -14.26
N LYS A 232 1.75 -7.64 -15.37
CA LYS A 232 3.08 -7.02 -15.32
C LYS A 232 3.06 -5.71 -14.57
N PHE A 233 2.00 -4.91 -14.72
CA PHE A 233 1.85 -3.65 -13.97
C PHE A 233 1.93 -3.87 -12.46
N VAL A 234 1.17 -4.83 -11.93
CA VAL A 234 1.19 -5.15 -10.49
C VAL A 234 2.57 -5.68 -10.06
N ALA A 235 3.18 -6.54 -10.88
CA ALA A 235 4.52 -7.09 -10.62
C ALA A 235 5.58 -5.98 -10.52
N ASP A 236 5.60 -5.06 -11.47
CA ASP A 236 6.55 -3.95 -11.53
C ASP A 236 6.29 -2.94 -10.41
N PHE A 237 5.02 -2.64 -10.17
CA PHE A 237 4.63 -1.69 -9.16
C PHE A 237 5.05 -2.13 -7.75
N LEU A 238 4.97 -3.42 -7.42
CA LEU A 238 5.26 -3.94 -6.08
C LEU A 238 6.73 -4.31 -5.83
N GLY A 239 7.48 -4.66 -6.85
CA GLY A 239 8.87 -5.06 -6.61
C GLY A 239 9.80 -4.84 -7.79
N GLY A 240 9.24 -4.72 -8.99
CA GLY A 240 10.01 -4.65 -10.22
C GLY A 240 10.80 -5.94 -10.47
N GLY A 241 11.55 -5.93 -11.52
CA GLY A 241 12.42 -7.03 -11.95
C GLY A 241 12.91 -6.79 -13.36
N SER A 242 13.51 -7.80 -13.94
CA SER A 242 13.89 -7.83 -15.35
C SER A 242 12.99 -8.81 -16.08
N TYR A 243 12.67 -8.52 -17.30
CA TYR A 243 11.94 -9.43 -18.18
C TYR A 243 12.91 -10.09 -19.14
N LEU A 244 12.94 -11.43 -19.12
CA LEU A 244 13.74 -12.25 -20.00
C LEU A 244 12.84 -12.92 -21.02
N SER A 245 13.13 -12.72 -22.30
CA SER A 245 12.40 -13.38 -23.40
C SER A 245 12.55 -14.89 -23.31
N ALA A 246 11.45 -15.61 -23.46
CA ALA A 246 11.41 -17.05 -23.35
C ALA A 246 10.41 -17.68 -24.33
N THR A 247 10.61 -18.96 -24.64
CA THR A 247 9.64 -19.76 -25.39
C THR A 247 9.21 -20.92 -24.49
N ARG A 248 7.91 -21.13 -24.30
CA ARG A 248 7.43 -22.24 -23.47
C ARG A 248 7.73 -23.58 -24.13
N SER A 249 8.54 -24.42 -23.48
CA SER A 249 8.96 -25.73 -23.98
C SER A 249 8.13 -26.89 -23.40
N SER A 250 7.67 -26.75 -22.16
CA SER A 250 6.81 -27.75 -21.50
C SER A 250 5.78 -27.09 -20.57
N GLU A 251 5.14 -27.84 -19.68
CA GLU A 251 4.15 -27.32 -18.73
C GLU A 251 4.73 -26.27 -17.79
N SER A 252 5.98 -26.48 -17.33
CA SER A 252 6.68 -25.60 -16.37
C SER A 252 8.03 -25.09 -16.84
N GLU A 253 8.52 -25.51 -18.02
CA GLU A 253 9.84 -25.15 -18.53
C GLU A 253 9.76 -24.17 -19.68
N PHE A 254 10.69 -23.22 -19.67
CA PHE A 254 10.80 -22.15 -20.63
C PHE A 254 12.24 -22.06 -21.16
N GLU A 255 12.41 -22.10 -22.46
CA GLU A 255 13.72 -21.94 -23.12
C GLU A 255 14.06 -20.47 -23.23
N THR A 256 15.23 -20.07 -22.71
CA THR A 256 15.75 -18.71 -22.71
C THR A 256 17.19 -18.69 -23.23
N GLU A 257 17.73 -17.51 -23.47
CA GLU A 257 19.16 -17.32 -23.78
C GLU A 257 20.11 -17.74 -22.63
N LEU A 258 19.60 -17.85 -21.40
CA LEU A 258 20.33 -18.35 -20.25
C LEU A 258 20.15 -19.86 -20.01
N GLY A 259 19.48 -20.56 -20.93
CA GLY A 259 19.12 -21.98 -20.81
C GLY A 259 17.66 -22.20 -20.39
N LEU A 260 17.35 -23.42 -19.93
CA LEU A 260 16.02 -23.79 -19.47
C LEU A 260 15.77 -23.21 -18.06
N VAL A 261 14.63 -22.53 -17.93
CA VAL A 261 14.17 -21.94 -16.65
C VAL A 261 12.80 -22.48 -16.32
N GLU A 262 12.61 -23.00 -15.11
CA GLU A 262 11.29 -23.36 -14.59
C GLU A 262 10.56 -22.09 -14.14
N ALA A 263 9.30 -21.93 -14.57
CA ALA A 263 8.47 -20.79 -14.22
C ALA A 263 6.99 -21.16 -14.14
N THR A 264 6.21 -20.32 -13.45
CA THR A 264 4.75 -20.46 -13.36
C THR A 264 4.09 -19.47 -14.33
N ALA A 265 3.30 -19.98 -15.27
CA ALA A 265 2.54 -19.14 -16.18
C ALA A 265 1.38 -18.43 -15.44
N GLN A 266 1.31 -17.12 -15.55
CA GLN A 266 0.23 -16.29 -14.99
C GLN A 266 -0.96 -16.16 -15.95
N GLN A 267 -0.74 -16.45 -17.23
CA GLN A 267 -1.73 -16.42 -18.29
C GLN A 267 -1.68 -17.73 -19.07
N HIS A 268 -2.66 -17.95 -19.93
CA HIS A 268 -2.65 -19.10 -20.82
C HIS A 268 -1.63 -18.89 -21.94
N ILE A 269 -0.45 -19.51 -21.81
CA ILE A 269 0.63 -19.50 -22.78
C ILE A 269 0.70 -20.90 -23.39
N GLN A 270 0.69 -21.04 -24.72
CA GLN A 270 0.78 -22.36 -25.38
C GLN A 270 2.24 -22.84 -25.46
N ILE A 271 2.45 -24.16 -25.56
CA ILE A 271 3.79 -24.72 -25.83
C ILE A 271 4.24 -24.24 -27.20
N GLY A 272 5.46 -23.69 -27.27
CA GLY A 272 6.02 -23.05 -28.47
C GLY A 272 5.72 -21.56 -28.60
N GLU A 273 4.90 -20.98 -27.70
CA GLU A 273 4.57 -19.56 -27.69
C GLU A 273 5.67 -18.75 -26.99
N GLN A 274 5.93 -17.54 -27.52
CA GLN A 274 6.86 -16.60 -26.91
C GLN A 274 6.18 -15.86 -25.76
N CYS A 275 6.94 -15.64 -24.69
CA CYS A 275 6.51 -14.96 -23.48
C CYS A 275 7.70 -14.26 -22.82
N GLU A 276 7.46 -13.62 -21.68
CA GLU A 276 8.50 -13.00 -20.87
C GLU A 276 8.49 -13.53 -19.45
N LEU A 277 9.66 -13.92 -18.95
CA LEU A 277 9.87 -14.36 -17.59
C LEU A 277 10.22 -13.15 -16.71
N LEU A 278 9.48 -12.93 -15.62
CA LEU A 278 9.83 -11.97 -14.60
C LEU A 278 10.91 -12.56 -13.68
N LEU A 279 12.10 -12.03 -13.77
CA LEU A 279 13.23 -12.31 -12.90
C LEU A 279 13.38 -11.17 -11.89
N ARG A 280 13.05 -11.41 -10.64
CA ARG A 280 13.34 -10.45 -9.57
C ARG A 280 14.83 -10.49 -9.20
N PRO A 281 15.42 -9.42 -8.65
CA PRO A 281 16.86 -9.38 -8.34
C PRO A 281 17.36 -10.57 -7.51
N GLN A 282 16.53 -11.08 -6.60
CA GLN A 282 16.87 -12.26 -5.79
C GLN A 282 16.88 -13.59 -6.56
N HIS A 283 16.23 -13.66 -7.72
CA HIS A 283 16.27 -14.85 -8.60
C HIS A 283 17.51 -14.90 -9.47
N VAL A 284 18.25 -13.80 -9.59
CA VAL A 284 19.46 -13.71 -10.42
C VAL A 284 20.68 -13.71 -9.52
N GLN A 285 21.24 -14.88 -9.29
CA GLN A 285 22.48 -15.06 -8.55
C GLN A 285 23.66 -14.86 -9.48
N ILE A 286 24.62 -14.04 -9.03
CA ILE A 286 25.84 -13.75 -9.79
C ILE A 286 27.08 -14.00 -8.95
N SER A 287 28.13 -14.53 -9.56
CA SER A 287 29.43 -14.72 -8.95
C SER A 287 30.54 -14.40 -9.95
N ALA A 288 31.73 -14.03 -9.48
CA ALA A 288 32.87 -13.76 -10.34
C ALA A 288 33.21 -14.98 -11.21
N ALA A 289 33.52 -14.75 -12.49
CA ALA A 289 33.95 -15.77 -13.45
C ALA A 289 35.15 -15.27 -14.25
N GLU A 290 36.02 -16.19 -14.66
CA GLU A 290 37.19 -15.86 -15.50
C GLU A 290 36.84 -15.83 -16.99
N GLU A 291 35.85 -16.66 -17.41
CA GLU A 291 35.36 -16.73 -18.78
C GLU A 291 33.83 -16.75 -18.78
N SER A 292 33.22 -15.63 -19.14
CA SER A 292 31.77 -15.49 -19.27
C SER A 292 31.42 -14.41 -20.28
N ALA A 293 30.35 -14.60 -21.03
CA ALA A 293 29.79 -13.57 -21.91
C ALA A 293 29.00 -12.48 -21.13
N VAL A 294 28.70 -12.73 -19.86
CA VAL A 294 27.91 -11.81 -19.01
C VAL A 294 28.83 -10.88 -18.27
N THR A 295 28.54 -9.58 -18.32
CA THR A 295 29.34 -8.54 -17.67
C THR A 295 28.51 -7.64 -16.78
N VAL A 296 29.13 -7.12 -15.72
CA VAL A 296 28.52 -6.10 -14.83
C VAL A 296 28.54 -4.75 -15.54
N LEU A 297 27.35 -4.16 -15.75
CA LEU A 297 27.18 -2.82 -16.32
C LEU A 297 27.12 -1.72 -15.27
N GLU A 298 26.38 -1.95 -14.18
CA GLU A 298 26.17 -0.98 -13.12
C GLU A 298 26.21 -1.66 -11.75
N GLN A 299 26.64 -0.90 -10.74
CA GLN A 299 26.68 -1.34 -9.34
C GLN A 299 26.09 -0.26 -8.45
N GLN A 300 25.22 -0.66 -7.52
CA GLN A 300 24.67 0.21 -6.48
C GLN A 300 24.78 -0.48 -5.12
N PHE A 301 25.51 0.12 -4.19
CA PHE A 301 25.59 -0.38 -2.82
C PHE A 301 24.34 -0.02 -2.03
N MET A 302 23.71 -1.01 -1.41
CA MET A 302 22.44 -0.87 -0.69
C MET A 302 22.61 -0.97 0.84
N GLY A 303 23.83 -1.18 1.34
CA GLY A 303 24.18 -1.31 2.75
C GLY A 303 24.62 -2.73 3.09
N ASP A 304 23.74 -3.68 3.05
CA ASP A 304 23.98 -5.11 3.34
C ASP A 304 24.27 -5.96 2.08
N HIS A 305 23.92 -5.46 0.91
CA HIS A 305 24.18 -6.09 -0.39
C HIS A 305 24.44 -5.04 -1.47
N CYS A 306 24.86 -5.49 -2.64
CA CYS A 306 24.91 -4.67 -3.84
C CYS A 306 23.83 -5.12 -4.84
N ARG A 307 23.19 -4.14 -5.46
CA ARG A 307 22.36 -4.35 -6.64
C ARG A 307 23.21 -4.12 -7.89
N TYR A 308 23.07 -5.01 -8.85
CA TYR A 308 23.82 -4.99 -10.11
C TYR A 308 22.85 -4.94 -11.29
N VAL A 309 23.28 -4.24 -12.34
CA VAL A 309 22.73 -4.41 -13.69
C VAL A 309 23.79 -5.19 -14.47
N ILE A 310 23.41 -6.32 -15.03
CA ILE A 310 24.28 -7.17 -15.84
C ILE A 310 23.78 -7.22 -17.29
N ASP A 311 24.70 -7.36 -18.24
CA ASP A 311 24.39 -7.66 -19.62
C ASP A 311 24.55 -9.17 -19.83
N ALA A 312 23.46 -9.85 -20.12
CA ALA A 312 23.41 -11.26 -20.44
C ALA A 312 23.00 -11.39 -21.90
N SER A 313 23.98 -11.46 -22.80
CA SER A 313 23.78 -11.62 -24.25
C SER A 313 22.87 -10.57 -24.91
N GLY A 314 22.86 -9.33 -24.38
CA GLY A 314 22.01 -8.23 -24.86
C GLY A 314 20.79 -7.96 -23.99
N SER A 315 20.44 -8.87 -23.08
CA SER A 315 19.38 -8.67 -22.07
C SER A 315 19.94 -8.05 -20.80
N ARG A 316 19.35 -6.95 -20.36
CA ARG A 316 19.71 -6.29 -19.09
C ARG A 316 18.94 -6.91 -17.93
N LEU A 317 19.66 -7.55 -17.02
CA LEU A 317 19.07 -8.17 -15.86
C LEU A 317 19.52 -7.47 -14.56
N LEU A 318 18.58 -7.38 -13.61
CA LEU A 318 18.84 -6.93 -12.25
C LEU A 318 19.23 -8.15 -11.41
N ALA A 319 20.35 -8.05 -10.73
CA ALA A 319 20.83 -9.06 -9.83
C ALA A 319 21.13 -8.47 -8.44
N SER A 320 21.18 -9.32 -7.42
CA SER A 320 21.58 -8.96 -6.07
C SER A 320 22.66 -9.91 -5.59
N SER A 321 23.76 -9.37 -5.04
CA SER A 321 24.83 -10.18 -4.46
C SER A 321 25.47 -9.47 -3.26
N ALA A 322 25.87 -10.25 -2.27
CA ALA A 322 26.70 -9.76 -1.16
C ALA A 322 28.21 -9.67 -1.56
N GLU A 323 28.62 -10.35 -2.63
CA GLU A 323 29.99 -10.24 -3.15
C GLU A 323 30.21 -8.88 -3.80
N PRO A 324 31.32 -8.21 -3.49
CA PRO A 324 31.70 -6.98 -4.17
C PRO A 324 32.26 -7.29 -5.58
N LEU A 325 31.46 -7.02 -6.61
CA LEU A 325 31.86 -7.14 -8.00
C LEU A 325 32.10 -5.75 -8.59
N THR A 326 32.97 -5.64 -9.58
CA THR A 326 33.31 -4.36 -10.21
C THR A 326 32.64 -4.21 -11.59
N ILE A 327 32.40 -2.96 -12.01
CA ILE A 327 31.88 -2.67 -13.34
C ILE A 327 32.86 -3.18 -14.42
N GLY A 328 32.35 -3.87 -15.43
CA GLY A 328 33.11 -4.54 -16.49
C GLY A 328 33.61 -5.93 -16.12
N GLN A 329 33.43 -6.38 -14.89
CA GLN A 329 33.81 -7.73 -14.47
C GLN A 329 32.90 -8.78 -15.11
N GLN A 330 33.50 -9.89 -15.56
CA GLN A 330 32.78 -11.05 -16.05
C GLN A 330 32.21 -11.84 -14.87
N VAL A 331 30.95 -12.28 -15.02
CA VAL A 331 30.20 -13.00 -13.99
C VAL A 331 29.47 -14.20 -14.56
N SER A 332 29.41 -15.28 -13.81
CA SER A 332 28.48 -16.37 -14.06
C SER A 332 27.10 -16.00 -13.52
N VAL A 333 26.06 -16.40 -14.23
CA VAL A 333 24.66 -16.17 -13.83
C VAL A 333 23.99 -17.51 -13.60
N LYS A 334 23.28 -17.60 -12.48
CA LYS A 334 22.40 -18.72 -12.19
C LYS A 334 21.02 -18.15 -11.86
N VAL A 335 20.01 -18.60 -12.60
CA VAL A 335 18.63 -18.25 -12.32
C VAL A 335 18.08 -19.23 -11.29
N GLU A 336 17.59 -18.69 -10.17
CA GLU A 336 16.85 -19.44 -9.17
C GLU A 336 15.40 -19.51 -9.61
N THR A 337 14.91 -20.72 -9.86
CA THR A 337 13.63 -20.93 -10.56
C THR A 337 12.41 -20.78 -9.66
N GLN A 338 12.60 -20.88 -8.33
CA GLN A 338 11.50 -20.77 -7.39
C GLN A 338 10.91 -19.34 -7.38
N GLY A 339 9.66 -19.22 -7.84
CA GLY A 339 8.93 -17.94 -7.88
C GLY A 339 9.12 -17.11 -9.15
N VAL A 340 9.74 -17.68 -10.18
CA VAL A 340 9.77 -17.07 -11.52
C VAL A 340 8.39 -17.17 -12.15
N LEU A 341 7.92 -16.08 -12.74
CA LEU A 341 6.59 -15.97 -13.36
C LEU A 341 6.72 -15.69 -14.84
N ALA A 342 5.86 -16.31 -15.64
CA ALA A 342 5.75 -16.07 -17.08
C ALA A 342 4.47 -15.30 -17.42
N PHE A 343 4.59 -14.24 -18.23
CA PHE A 343 3.54 -13.37 -18.71
C PHE A 343 3.44 -13.37 -20.23
#